data_d075a5944e33b79b45af99c596d824f9
#
_entry.id   d075a5944e33b79b45af99c596d824f9
#
_cell.length_a   1.000
_cell.length_b   1.000
_cell.length_c   1.000
_cell.angle_alpha   90.00
_cell.angle_beta   90.00
_cell.angle_gamma   90.00
#
_symmetry.space_group_name_H-M   'P 1'
#
loop_
_entity.id
_entity.type
_entity.pdbx_description
1 polymer ?
#
loop_
_entity_poly.entity_id
_entity_poly.type
_entity_poly.pdbx_seq_one_letter_code
_entity_poly.pdbx_strand_id
1 'polypeptide(L)'
;SRNKHQSVTLLEAIEEFGFDACIGGARRDEEKARAKERIFSFRDEFGQWDPKNQRPELWDLYNARSFKGENIRVFPISNWTEFDVWQYIEREQLELPSIYYAHVRAIVRRQGGMLPVTDITPARPGDTIENVRVRFRTVGDITCTAPVESDADTIARIIAETAITTITERGATRLDDQTSEASMEQRKKEGYF
;
A
#
# COMPACT_ATOMS: atom_id res chain seq x y z
N SER A 1 13.09 1.79 13.95
CA SER A 1 12.54 1.07 12.81
C SER A 1 12.37 2.05 11.64
N ARG A 2 12.40 1.56 10.42
CA ARG A 2 12.22 2.35 9.19
C ARG A 2 10.90 3.15 9.19
N ASN A 3 9.81 2.54 9.62
CA ASN A 3 8.51 3.18 9.73
C ASN A 3 8.54 4.42 10.65
N LYS A 4 9.31 4.35 11.75
CA LYS A 4 9.47 5.48 12.66
C LYS A 4 10.13 6.69 11.98
N HIS A 5 11.14 6.46 11.14
CA HIS A 5 11.78 7.55 10.38
C HIS A 5 10.81 8.19 9.38
N GLN A 6 10.03 7.38 8.65
CA GLN A 6 9.04 7.90 7.71
C GLN A 6 7.95 8.75 8.41
N SER A 7 7.48 8.32 9.58
CA SER A 7 6.48 9.07 10.36
C SER A 7 7.03 10.42 10.83
N VAL A 8 8.25 10.44 11.35
CA VAL A 8 8.90 11.69 11.80
C VAL A 8 9.04 12.66 10.63
N THR A 9 9.63 12.23 9.52
CA THR A 9 9.82 13.08 8.33
C THR A 9 8.49 13.61 7.78
N LEU A 10 7.41 12.81 7.83
CA LEU A 10 6.10 13.26 7.38
C LEU A 10 5.53 14.34 8.31
N LEU A 11 5.65 14.18 9.63
CA LEU A 11 5.17 15.18 10.59
C LEU A 11 5.99 16.48 10.49
N GLU A 12 7.31 16.40 10.35
CA GLU A 12 8.18 17.55 10.10
C GLU A 12 7.78 18.31 8.85
N ALA A 13 7.48 17.61 7.74
CA ALA A 13 7.01 18.23 6.51
C ALA A 13 5.64 18.90 6.67
N ILE A 14 4.71 18.27 7.41
CA ILE A 14 3.40 18.86 7.70
C ILE A 14 3.53 20.16 8.47
N GLU A 15 4.41 20.18 9.47
CA GLU A 15 4.67 21.37 10.29
C GLU A 15 5.39 22.47 9.47
N GLU A 16 6.45 22.12 8.74
CA GLU A 16 7.24 23.05 7.93
C GLU A 16 6.40 23.75 6.86
N PHE A 17 5.55 23.00 6.16
CA PHE A 17 4.73 23.53 5.06
C PHE A 17 3.32 23.95 5.49
N GLY A 18 2.92 23.71 6.72
CA GLY A 18 1.60 24.06 7.25
C GLY A 18 0.45 23.32 6.55
N PHE A 19 0.63 22.04 6.24
CA PHE A 19 -0.41 21.26 5.57
C PHE A 19 -1.56 20.89 6.52
N ASP A 20 -2.78 21.27 6.18
CA ASP A 20 -4.00 20.82 6.89
C ASP A 20 -4.36 19.37 6.58
N ALA A 21 -4.01 18.90 5.37
CA ALA A 21 -4.33 17.56 4.91
C ALA A 21 -3.24 16.96 4.02
N CYS A 22 -3.07 15.64 4.12
CA CYS A 22 -2.21 14.85 3.25
C CYS A 22 -3.04 13.80 2.50
N ILE A 23 -2.97 13.83 1.16
CA ILE A 23 -3.72 12.92 0.30
C ILE A 23 -2.89 11.66 0.05
N GLY A 24 -3.52 10.50 0.17
CA GLY A 24 -2.89 9.21 -0.06
C GLY A 24 -3.78 8.24 -0.84
N GLY A 25 -3.16 7.25 -1.48
CA GLY A 25 -3.83 6.24 -2.31
C GLY A 25 -4.28 4.99 -1.55
N ALA A 26 -4.34 5.01 -0.22
CA ALA A 26 -4.71 3.84 0.55
C ALA A 26 -6.17 3.42 0.30
N ARG A 27 -6.40 2.10 0.20
CA ARG A 27 -7.71 1.49 -0.04
C ARG A 27 -8.02 0.43 1.03
N ARG A 28 -9.29 0.28 1.38
CA ARG A 28 -9.74 -0.75 2.33
C ARG A 28 -9.52 -2.16 1.81
N ASP A 29 -9.57 -2.32 0.49
CA ASP A 29 -9.41 -3.60 -0.22
C ASP A 29 -7.97 -4.15 -0.16
N GLU A 30 -6.98 -3.29 0.04
CA GLU A 30 -5.57 -3.70 0.05
C GLU A 30 -5.25 -4.71 1.15
N GLU A 31 -5.85 -4.52 2.32
CA GLU A 31 -5.57 -5.32 3.50
C GLU A 31 -6.72 -5.28 4.50
N LYS A 32 -6.95 -6.41 5.16
CA LYS A 32 -7.99 -6.59 6.19
C LYS A 32 -7.91 -5.56 7.31
N ALA A 33 -6.70 -5.21 7.76
CA ALA A 33 -6.49 -4.20 8.80
C ALA A 33 -6.91 -2.78 8.37
N ARG A 34 -7.02 -2.51 7.07
CA ARG A 34 -7.51 -1.23 6.52
C ARG A 34 -9.03 -1.13 6.42
N ALA A 35 -9.77 -2.19 6.71
CA ALA A 35 -11.24 -2.19 6.63
C ALA A 35 -11.90 -1.12 7.53
N LYS A 36 -11.20 -0.67 8.58
CA LYS A 36 -11.65 0.40 9.50
C LYS A 36 -11.30 1.81 9.03
N GLU A 37 -10.51 1.96 7.95
CA GLU A 37 -10.15 3.27 7.43
C GLU A 37 -11.36 4.05 6.94
N ARG A 38 -11.21 5.38 6.98
CA ARG A 38 -12.17 6.34 6.46
C ARG A 38 -11.55 7.10 5.31
N ILE A 39 -12.37 7.73 4.46
CA ILE A 39 -11.88 8.65 3.44
C ILE A 39 -11.14 9.80 4.11
N PHE A 40 -11.73 10.37 5.17
CA PHE A 40 -11.08 11.36 6.03
C PHE A 40 -10.64 10.70 7.33
N SER A 41 -9.35 10.49 7.47
CA SER A 41 -8.73 9.87 8.65
C SER A 41 -8.03 10.94 9.49
N PHE A 42 -8.59 11.24 10.65
CA PHE A 42 -8.12 12.30 11.53
C PHE A 42 -6.94 11.84 12.38
N ARG A 43 -5.96 12.72 12.52
CA ARG A 43 -4.79 12.58 13.38
C ARG A 43 -4.82 13.66 14.44
N ASP A 44 -4.45 13.31 15.66
CA ASP A 44 -4.26 14.27 16.74
C ASP A 44 -2.98 15.12 16.53
N GLU A 45 -2.71 16.00 17.47
CA GLU A 45 -1.52 16.86 17.48
C GLU A 45 -0.18 16.09 17.49
N PHE A 46 -0.19 14.79 17.83
CA PHE A 46 0.97 13.91 17.79
C PHE A 46 1.02 13.06 16.51
N GLY A 47 0.10 13.27 15.57
CA GLY A 47 -0.03 12.50 14.35
C GLY A 47 -0.62 11.10 14.54
N GLN A 48 -1.18 10.80 15.73
CA GLN A 48 -1.71 9.48 16.06
C GLN A 48 -3.16 9.30 15.58
N TRP A 49 -3.50 8.08 15.22
CA TRP A 49 -4.85 7.69 14.85
C TRP A 49 -5.53 6.95 15.99
N ASP A 50 -6.66 7.50 16.45
CA ASP A 50 -7.56 6.84 17.42
C ASP A 50 -8.86 6.45 16.69
N PRO A 51 -9.18 5.14 16.59
CA PRO A 51 -10.40 4.69 15.92
C PRO A 51 -11.68 5.17 16.61
N LYS A 52 -11.63 5.50 17.89
CA LYS A 52 -12.79 5.98 18.65
C LYS A 52 -13.15 7.43 18.32
N ASN A 53 -12.17 8.22 17.90
CA ASN A 53 -12.32 9.64 17.60
C ASN A 53 -12.47 9.92 16.10
N GLN A 54 -12.59 8.87 15.26
CA GLN A 54 -12.87 9.05 13.84
C GLN A 54 -14.32 9.47 13.62
N ARG A 55 -14.53 10.37 12.67
CA ARG A 55 -15.88 10.85 12.32
C ARG A 55 -16.59 9.83 11.44
N PRO A 56 -17.89 9.58 11.65
CA PRO A 56 -18.68 8.73 10.77
C PRO A 56 -18.78 9.30 9.35
N GLU A 57 -18.71 8.43 8.35
CA GLU A 57 -18.88 8.75 6.92
C GLU A 57 -20.07 7.93 6.37
N LEU A 58 -21.26 8.23 6.86
CA LEU A 58 -22.50 7.58 6.44
C LEU A 58 -23.10 8.34 5.24
N TRP A 59 -23.65 7.61 4.28
CA TRP A 59 -24.40 8.19 3.16
C TRP A 59 -23.61 9.20 2.31
N ASP A 60 -22.28 8.98 2.15
CA ASP A 60 -21.37 9.92 1.47
C ASP A 60 -21.32 11.31 2.11
N LEU A 61 -21.69 11.43 3.37
CA LEU A 61 -21.56 12.66 4.13
C LEU A 61 -20.16 12.74 4.74
N TYR A 62 -19.32 13.56 4.14
CA TYR A 62 -17.95 13.77 4.57
C TYR A 62 -17.84 15.03 5.44
N ASN A 63 -17.08 14.92 6.52
CA ASN A 63 -16.77 16.05 7.38
C ASN A 63 -15.25 16.21 7.49
N ALA A 64 -14.71 17.18 6.78
CA ALA A 64 -13.29 17.52 6.76
C ALA A 64 -12.90 18.62 7.76
N ARG A 65 -13.76 19.01 8.68
CA ARG A 65 -13.45 20.05 9.68
C ARG A 65 -12.36 19.56 10.60
N SER A 66 -11.20 20.21 10.58
CA SER A 66 -10.10 19.99 11.52
C SER A 66 -10.12 21.00 12.67
N PHE A 67 -9.55 20.63 13.81
CA PHE A 67 -9.29 21.52 14.92
C PHE A 67 -7.80 21.89 14.96
N LYS A 68 -7.46 22.93 15.72
CA LYS A 68 -6.06 23.35 15.88
C LYS A 68 -5.21 22.17 16.39
N GLY A 69 -4.13 21.87 15.69
CA GLY A 69 -3.23 20.77 16.00
C GLY A 69 -3.60 19.43 15.36
N GLU A 70 -4.84 19.28 14.85
CA GLU A 70 -5.22 18.08 14.08
C GLU A 70 -4.68 18.16 12.64
N ASN A 71 -4.43 16.99 12.06
CA ASN A 71 -4.13 16.82 10.65
C ASN A 71 -5.01 15.73 10.04
N ILE A 72 -5.37 15.88 8.78
CA ILE A 72 -6.24 14.92 8.08
C ILE A 72 -5.43 14.14 7.06
N ARG A 73 -5.56 12.80 7.07
CA ARG A 73 -5.17 11.94 5.94
C ARG A 73 -6.41 11.71 5.09
N VAL A 74 -6.34 12.07 3.82
CA VAL A 74 -7.46 11.92 2.88
C VAL A 74 -7.15 10.79 1.91
N PHE A 75 -8.04 9.79 1.85
CA PHE A 75 -7.93 8.63 0.98
C PHE A 75 -9.09 8.60 -0.03
N PRO A 76 -9.01 9.37 -1.12
CA PRO A 76 -10.14 9.53 -2.06
C PRO A 76 -10.64 8.23 -2.66
N ILE A 77 -9.75 7.26 -2.85
CA ILE A 77 -10.08 5.95 -3.42
C ILE A 77 -10.23 4.84 -2.35
N SER A 78 -10.47 5.23 -1.08
CA SER A 78 -10.57 4.29 0.05
C SER A 78 -11.57 3.16 -0.19
N ASN A 79 -12.67 3.41 -0.91
CA ASN A 79 -13.73 2.45 -1.20
C ASN A 79 -13.50 1.64 -2.49
N TRP A 80 -12.44 1.92 -3.23
CA TRP A 80 -12.15 1.23 -4.49
C TRP A 80 -11.49 -0.11 -4.23
N THR A 81 -11.84 -1.10 -5.04
CA THR A 81 -11.12 -2.37 -5.14
C THR A 81 -9.88 -2.21 -6.04
N GLU A 82 -8.98 -3.19 -6.00
CA GLU A 82 -7.87 -3.25 -6.98
C GLU A 82 -8.42 -3.29 -8.41
N PHE A 83 -9.52 -4.01 -8.60
CA PHE A 83 -10.20 -4.10 -9.89
C PHE A 83 -10.69 -2.75 -10.40
N ASP A 84 -11.32 -1.93 -9.54
CA ASP A 84 -11.77 -0.58 -9.89
C ASP A 84 -10.60 0.32 -10.31
N VAL A 85 -9.45 0.21 -9.63
CA VAL A 85 -8.25 0.97 -9.98
C VAL A 85 -7.77 0.60 -11.38
N TRP A 86 -7.69 -0.69 -11.71
CA TRP A 86 -7.25 -1.13 -13.03
C TRP A 86 -8.23 -0.75 -14.14
N GLN A 87 -9.55 -0.81 -13.88
CA GLN A 87 -10.55 -0.31 -14.82
C GLN A 87 -10.43 1.19 -15.06
N TYR A 88 -10.15 1.95 -14.00
CA TYR A 88 -9.94 3.39 -14.11
C TYR A 88 -8.69 3.71 -14.96
N ILE A 89 -7.58 3.01 -14.71
CA ILE A 89 -6.34 3.14 -15.47
C ILE A 89 -6.59 2.87 -16.97
N GLU A 90 -7.33 1.82 -17.30
CA GLU A 90 -7.69 1.49 -18.68
C GLU A 90 -8.55 2.58 -19.31
N ARG A 91 -9.60 3.01 -18.62
CA ARG A 91 -10.55 4.03 -19.12
C ARG A 91 -9.87 5.37 -19.38
N GLU A 92 -9.03 5.81 -18.45
CA GLU A 92 -8.35 7.11 -18.53
C GLU A 92 -7.01 7.02 -19.33
N GLN A 93 -6.64 5.85 -19.83
CA GLN A 93 -5.42 5.62 -20.61
C GLN A 93 -4.16 6.08 -19.85
N LEU A 94 -4.08 5.81 -18.54
CA LEU A 94 -2.96 6.24 -17.72
C LEU A 94 -1.71 5.43 -18.01
N GLU A 95 -0.59 6.11 -18.17
CA GLU A 95 0.72 5.48 -18.31
C GLU A 95 1.22 4.98 -16.97
N LEU A 96 1.73 3.75 -16.93
CA LEU A 96 2.29 3.13 -15.74
C LEU A 96 3.74 2.68 -15.97
N PRO A 97 4.56 2.67 -14.91
CA PRO A 97 5.87 2.05 -14.94
C PRO A 97 5.81 0.58 -15.36
N SER A 98 6.79 0.13 -16.14
CA SER A 98 6.86 -1.24 -16.67
C SER A 98 6.85 -2.34 -15.61
N ILE A 99 7.22 -2.03 -14.37
CA ILE A 99 7.27 -2.96 -13.25
C ILE A 99 5.90 -3.57 -12.90
N TYR A 100 4.80 -2.89 -13.24
CA TYR A 100 3.43 -3.39 -13.04
C TYR A 100 3.01 -4.45 -14.04
N TYR A 101 3.71 -4.55 -15.18
CA TYR A 101 3.44 -5.53 -16.23
C TYR A 101 4.35 -6.75 -16.07
N ALA A 102 3.89 -7.91 -16.55
CA ALA A 102 4.66 -9.14 -16.46
C ALA A 102 5.98 -9.06 -17.26
N HIS A 103 7.08 -9.32 -16.57
CA HIS A 103 8.43 -9.36 -17.13
C HIS A 103 9.25 -10.48 -16.47
N VAL A 104 10.31 -10.92 -17.12
CA VAL A 104 11.23 -11.91 -16.54
C VAL A 104 12.17 -11.22 -15.57
N ARG A 105 12.30 -11.78 -14.36
CA ARG A 105 13.15 -11.23 -13.31
C ARG A 105 13.86 -12.33 -12.52
N ALA A 106 15.10 -12.06 -12.12
CA ALA A 106 15.81 -12.90 -11.17
C ALA A 106 15.19 -12.75 -9.77
N ILE A 107 14.80 -13.87 -9.19
CA ILE A 107 14.21 -13.94 -7.85
C ILE A 107 14.87 -15.04 -7.03
N VAL A 108 14.72 -14.96 -5.72
CA VAL A 108 14.96 -16.06 -4.77
C VAL A 108 13.69 -16.31 -3.98
N ARG A 109 13.44 -17.58 -3.62
CA ARG A 109 12.30 -17.95 -2.77
C ARG A 109 12.77 -18.08 -1.32
N ARG A 110 12.13 -17.31 -0.43
CA ARG A 110 12.41 -17.36 1.03
C ARG A 110 11.10 -17.30 1.79
N GLN A 111 10.95 -18.17 2.79
CA GLN A 111 9.79 -18.16 3.71
C GLN A 111 8.43 -18.15 2.99
N GLY A 112 8.34 -18.83 1.85
CA GLY A 112 7.11 -18.89 1.05
C GLY A 112 6.84 -17.68 0.15
N GLY A 113 7.68 -16.65 0.18
CA GLY A 113 7.59 -15.47 -0.69
C GLY A 113 8.71 -15.41 -1.73
N MET A 114 8.48 -14.61 -2.77
CA MET A 114 9.50 -14.28 -3.78
C MET A 114 10.14 -12.93 -3.44
N LEU A 115 11.46 -12.88 -3.57
CA LEU A 115 12.24 -11.64 -3.41
C LEU A 115 13.01 -11.37 -4.70
N PRO A 116 12.92 -10.15 -5.25
CA PRO A 116 13.72 -9.79 -6.42
C PRO A 116 15.20 -9.72 -6.01
N VAL A 117 16.08 -10.26 -6.85
CA VAL A 117 17.52 -10.13 -6.69
C VAL A 117 17.96 -8.80 -7.27
N THR A 118 18.57 -7.97 -6.44
CA THR A 118 19.10 -6.65 -6.81
C THR A 118 20.36 -6.36 -5.99
N ASP A 119 21.02 -5.23 -6.28
CA ASP A 119 22.17 -4.77 -5.50
C ASP A 119 21.82 -4.50 -4.03
N ILE A 120 20.56 -4.10 -3.76
CA ILE A 120 20.06 -3.84 -2.40
C ILE A 120 19.59 -5.14 -1.71
N THR A 121 19.09 -6.09 -2.50
CA THR A 121 18.59 -7.39 -2.03
C THR A 121 19.35 -8.53 -2.72
N PRO A 122 20.66 -8.69 -2.46
CA PRO A 122 21.44 -9.73 -3.11
C PRO A 122 21.03 -11.13 -2.64
N ALA A 123 21.27 -12.12 -3.50
CA ALA A 123 21.16 -13.52 -3.11
C ALA A 123 22.15 -13.84 -1.98
N ARG A 124 21.72 -14.66 -1.03
CA ARG A 124 22.57 -15.13 0.09
C ARG A 124 23.23 -16.46 -0.27
N PRO A 125 24.32 -16.83 0.42
CA PRO A 125 24.88 -18.18 0.30
C PRO A 125 23.80 -19.24 0.54
N GLY A 126 23.64 -20.16 -0.40
CA GLY A 126 22.63 -21.21 -0.35
C GLY A 126 21.27 -20.89 -1.01
N ASP A 127 21.04 -19.65 -1.45
CA ASP A 127 19.85 -19.34 -2.27
C ASP A 127 20.00 -19.89 -3.69
N THR A 128 18.88 -20.32 -4.25
CA THR A 128 18.77 -20.63 -5.68
C THR A 128 18.16 -19.44 -6.40
N ILE A 129 18.88 -18.91 -7.37
CA ILE A 129 18.37 -17.81 -8.23
C ILE A 129 17.59 -18.44 -9.37
N GLU A 130 16.33 -17.99 -9.53
CA GLU A 130 15.45 -18.41 -10.60
C GLU A 130 15.08 -17.19 -11.47
N ASN A 131 14.96 -17.36 -12.78
CA ASN A 131 14.41 -16.36 -13.66
C ASN A 131 12.93 -16.69 -13.89
N VAL A 132 12.05 -15.91 -13.30
CA VAL A 132 10.60 -16.15 -13.30
C VAL A 132 9.87 -14.97 -13.95
N ARG A 133 8.79 -15.26 -14.66
CA ARG A 133 7.92 -14.22 -15.20
C ARG A 133 6.99 -13.73 -14.10
N VAL A 134 7.16 -12.47 -13.73
CA VAL A 134 6.50 -11.86 -12.57
C VAL A 134 6.04 -10.45 -12.87
N ARG A 135 5.06 -9.95 -12.11
CA ARG A 135 4.72 -8.54 -12.02
C ARG A 135 4.61 -8.09 -10.56
N PHE A 136 4.61 -6.79 -10.33
CA PHE A 136 4.33 -6.23 -9.01
C PHE A 136 2.88 -5.71 -8.99
N ARG A 137 2.06 -6.19 -8.06
CA ARG A 137 0.69 -5.67 -7.85
C ARG A 137 0.74 -4.34 -7.11
N THR A 138 1.69 -4.18 -6.19
CA THR A 138 1.96 -2.93 -5.49
C THR A 138 3.47 -2.70 -5.45
N VAL A 139 3.88 -1.44 -5.48
CA VAL A 139 5.28 -1.05 -5.39
C VAL A 139 5.49 -0.26 -4.10
N GLY A 140 6.39 -0.74 -3.27
CA GLY A 140 6.79 -0.13 -2.02
C GLY A 140 8.30 -0.22 -1.83
N ASP A 141 8.74 -0.40 -0.59
CA ASP A 141 10.16 -0.60 -0.30
C ASP A 141 10.65 -1.94 -0.87
N ILE A 142 11.79 -1.91 -1.56
CA ILE A 142 12.36 -3.07 -2.26
C ILE A 142 12.68 -4.24 -1.34
N THR A 143 12.92 -3.98 -0.05
CA THR A 143 13.28 -5.02 0.92
C THR A 143 12.08 -5.82 1.44
N CYS A 144 10.87 -5.34 1.21
CA CYS A 144 9.64 -5.98 1.70
C CYS A 144 8.55 -6.12 0.62
N THR A 145 8.77 -5.63 -0.59
CA THR A 145 7.83 -5.77 -1.70
C THR A 145 8.17 -7.03 -2.50
N ALA A 146 7.22 -7.95 -2.58
CA ALA A 146 7.34 -9.20 -3.33
C ALA A 146 6.60 -9.12 -4.66
N PRO A 147 7.16 -9.65 -5.75
CA PRO A 147 6.43 -9.85 -6.98
C PRO A 147 5.49 -11.06 -6.87
N VAL A 148 4.54 -11.15 -7.80
CA VAL A 148 3.69 -12.32 -8.00
C VAL A 148 3.97 -12.92 -9.38
N GLU A 149 3.88 -14.25 -9.50
CA GLU A 149 3.96 -14.90 -10.81
C GLU A 149 2.76 -14.47 -11.65
N SER A 150 3.03 -14.04 -12.86
CA SER A 150 1.99 -13.54 -13.76
C SER A 150 2.49 -13.47 -15.20
N ASP A 151 1.59 -13.73 -16.13
CA ASP A 151 1.77 -13.53 -17.57
C ASP A 151 1.07 -12.26 -18.08
N ALA A 152 0.46 -11.49 -17.19
CA ALA A 152 -0.30 -10.30 -17.53
C ALA A 152 0.64 -9.12 -17.90
N ASP A 153 0.88 -8.94 -19.18
CA ASP A 153 1.76 -7.92 -19.76
C ASP A 153 1.00 -6.75 -20.42
N THR A 154 -0.32 -6.73 -20.27
CA THR A 154 -1.21 -5.65 -20.71
C THR A 154 -2.23 -5.32 -19.64
N ILE A 155 -2.78 -4.10 -19.66
CA ILE A 155 -3.82 -3.68 -18.71
C ILE A 155 -5.02 -4.63 -18.76
N ALA A 156 -5.50 -4.99 -19.94
CA ALA A 156 -6.63 -5.90 -20.10
C ALA A 156 -6.38 -7.29 -19.46
N ARG A 157 -5.15 -7.82 -19.58
CA ARG A 157 -4.78 -9.09 -18.92
C ARG A 157 -4.69 -8.94 -17.41
N ILE A 158 -4.19 -7.81 -16.91
CA ILE A 158 -4.15 -7.53 -15.47
C ILE A 158 -5.56 -7.44 -14.90
N ILE A 159 -6.49 -6.78 -15.61
CA ILE A 159 -7.91 -6.72 -15.24
C ILE A 159 -8.50 -8.12 -15.14
N ALA A 160 -8.28 -8.96 -16.16
CA ALA A 160 -8.77 -10.34 -16.17
C ALA A 160 -8.18 -11.17 -15.01
N GLU A 161 -6.89 -11.04 -14.72
CA GLU A 161 -6.23 -11.69 -13.59
C GLU A 161 -6.79 -11.21 -12.26
N THR A 162 -6.96 -9.89 -12.10
CA THR A 162 -7.47 -9.29 -10.85
C THR A 162 -8.90 -9.69 -10.57
N ALA A 163 -9.75 -9.83 -11.60
CA ALA A 163 -11.15 -10.24 -11.47
C ALA A 163 -11.34 -11.63 -10.83
N ILE A 164 -10.37 -12.53 -10.99
CA ILE A 164 -10.43 -13.90 -10.44
C ILE A 164 -9.55 -14.09 -9.19
N THR A 165 -8.81 -13.06 -8.77
CA THR A 165 -7.90 -13.16 -7.64
C THR A 165 -8.66 -13.08 -6.32
N THR A 166 -8.43 -14.05 -5.43
CA THR A 166 -9.05 -14.13 -4.10
C THR A 166 -8.15 -13.59 -2.97
N ILE A 167 -6.87 -13.41 -3.25
CA ILE A 167 -5.88 -12.93 -2.28
C ILE A 167 -5.76 -11.42 -2.40
N THR A 168 -5.86 -10.71 -1.27
CA THR A 168 -5.69 -9.26 -1.25
C THR A 168 -4.32 -8.83 -1.77
N GLU A 169 -4.24 -7.62 -2.29
CA GLU A 169 -3.02 -7.07 -2.88
C GLU A 169 -1.82 -7.13 -1.92
N ARG A 170 -1.98 -6.62 -0.71
CA ARG A 170 -0.91 -6.64 0.31
C ARG A 170 -0.64 -8.02 0.87
N GLY A 171 -1.66 -8.85 1.03
CA GLY A 171 -1.50 -10.23 1.48
C GLY A 171 -0.62 -11.07 0.55
N ALA A 172 -0.62 -10.75 -0.77
CA ALA A 172 0.24 -11.42 -1.74
C ALA A 172 1.65 -10.81 -1.83
N THR A 173 1.83 -9.51 -1.54
CA THR A 173 3.01 -8.76 -1.96
C THR A 173 3.87 -8.20 -0.83
N ARG A 174 3.34 -8.18 0.40
CA ARG A 174 4.07 -7.61 1.57
C ARG A 174 4.54 -8.71 2.51
N LEU A 175 5.83 -8.99 2.49
CA LEU A 175 6.43 -10.02 3.34
C LEU A 175 6.42 -9.66 4.83
N ASP A 176 6.49 -8.39 5.15
CA ASP A 176 6.45 -7.88 6.52
C ASP A 176 5.04 -7.95 7.15
N ASP A 177 3.99 -7.96 6.35
CA ASP A 177 2.61 -8.10 6.83
C ASP A 177 2.21 -9.56 7.08
N GLN A 178 2.89 -10.51 6.43
CA GLN A 178 2.63 -11.95 6.62
C GLN A 178 3.04 -12.48 8.00
N THR A 179 3.90 -11.76 8.73
CA THR A 179 4.44 -12.19 10.03
C THR A 179 3.69 -11.66 11.24
N SER A 180 2.76 -10.68 11.09
CA SER A 180 2.01 -10.10 12.21
C SER A 180 0.73 -9.38 11.75
N GLU A 181 -0.43 -9.91 12.10
CA GLU A 181 -1.72 -9.21 11.94
C GLU A 181 -1.78 -7.88 12.73
N ALA A 182 -0.96 -7.76 13.78
CA ALA A 182 -0.90 -6.56 14.63
C ALA A 182 -0.02 -5.44 14.02
N SER A 183 0.77 -5.71 12.98
CA SER A 183 1.77 -4.76 12.48
C SER A 183 1.15 -3.45 11.95
N MET A 184 0.00 -3.52 11.29
CA MET A 184 -0.69 -2.33 10.77
C MET A 184 -1.35 -1.48 11.87
N GLU A 185 -1.96 -2.12 12.88
CA GLU A 185 -2.55 -1.37 14.00
C GLU A 185 -1.46 -0.66 14.82
N GLN A 186 -0.30 -1.31 14.97
CA GLN A 186 0.85 -0.70 15.62
C GLN A 186 1.41 0.47 14.82
N ARG A 187 1.53 0.33 13.49
CA ARG A 187 1.97 1.42 12.59
C ARG A 187 1.05 2.63 12.66
N LYS A 188 -0.26 2.43 12.73
CA LYS A 188 -1.25 3.51 12.89
C LYS A 188 -1.06 4.25 14.22
N LYS A 189 -0.80 3.53 15.31
CA LYS A 189 -0.48 4.12 16.62
C LYS A 189 0.84 4.90 16.61
N GLU A 190 1.79 4.50 15.78
CA GLU A 190 3.07 5.18 15.60
C GLU A 190 2.98 6.36 14.61
N GLY A 191 1.78 6.73 14.15
CA GLY A 191 1.57 7.86 13.24
C GLY A 191 1.83 7.56 11.75
N TYR A 192 2.05 6.30 11.39
CA TYR A 192 2.22 5.87 10.01
C TYR A 192 0.84 5.51 9.42
N PHE A 193 0.27 6.40 8.59
CA PHE A 193 -1.10 6.41 8.01
C PHE A 193 -2.23 6.64 9.00
#